data_7a8da5d42e916c87b3ad9bcf36179ca1
#
_entry.id   7a8da5d42e916c87b3ad9bcf36179ca1
#
_cell.length_a   1.000
_cell.length_b   1.000
_cell.length_c   1.000
_cell.angle_alpha   90.00
_cell.angle_beta   90.00
_cell.angle_gamma   90.00
#
_symmetry.space_group_name_H-M   'P 1'
#
loop_
_entity.id
_entity.type
_entity.pdbx_description
1 polymer ?
#
loop_
_entity_poly.entity_id
_entity_poly.type
_entity_poly.pdbx_seq_one_letter_code
_entity_poly.pdbx_strand_id
1 'polypeptide(L)'
;MKNYLILSGGAFRGAFQLGAVEVLKEKGIVFDKVFGVSTGAINGSLIAQDKFSTLSHFWEQIHINGQSEIFQPELGTFKDDKISVSLNQLRKVLLKNSFKSILGSRFKENLFENLNSIKGAFNMSPLKTKLEESIDFNNFVSDFYFGTVDFNDGHYNLHSHKDFFYNKESLIDGIVSSASMPVFAPPIPILRTQYKI
;
A
#
# COMPACT_ATOMS: atom_id res chain seq x y z
N MET A 1 -19.59 -23.85 9.21
CA MET A 1 -18.17 -23.93 8.81
C MET A 1 -17.65 -22.50 8.73
N LYS A 2 -16.45 -22.20 9.20
CA LYS A 2 -15.87 -20.84 9.06
C LYS A 2 -14.99 -20.80 7.82
N ASN A 3 -15.19 -19.77 7.00
CA ASN A 3 -14.44 -19.57 5.77
C ASN A 3 -13.45 -18.39 5.95
N TYR A 4 -12.18 -18.63 5.64
CA TYR A 4 -11.14 -17.61 5.71
C TYR A 4 -10.58 -17.38 4.31
N LEU A 5 -10.54 -16.12 3.91
CA LEU A 5 -9.94 -15.69 2.65
C LEU A 5 -8.53 -15.14 2.93
N ILE A 6 -7.53 -15.66 2.24
CA ILE A 6 -6.14 -15.20 2.36
C ILE A 6 -5.68 -14.69 0.99
N LEU A 7 -5.33 -13.41 0.92
CA LEU A 7 -4.94 -12.70 -0.29
C LEU A 7 -3.47 -12.30 -0.22
N SER A 8 -2.66 -12.86 -1.11
CA SER A 8 -1.23 -12.54 -1.21
C SER A 8 -0.98 -11.21 -1.89
N GLY A 9 0.23 -10.67 -1.73
CA GLY A 9 0.73 -9.58 -2.56
C GLY A 9 0.97 -10.02 -4.01
N GLY A 10 1.07 -9.05 -4.91
CA GLY A 10 1.31 -9.34 -6.33
C GLY A 10 1.22 -8.13 -7.26
N ALA A 11 1.25 -6.91 -6.74
CA ALA A 11 1.07 -5.68 -7.50
C ALA A 11 -0.16 -5.77 -8.43
N PHE A 12 -0.05 -5.47 -9.71
CA PHE A 12 -1.18 -5.50 -10.66
C PHE A 12 -1.81 -6.89 -10.87
N ARG A 13 -1.14 -7.98 -10.44
CA ARG A 13 -1.74 -9.33 -10.46
C ARG A 13 -2.90 -9.48 -9.46
N GLY A 14 -3.08 -8.51 -8.57
CA GLY A 14 -4.22 -8.45 -7.67
C GLY A 14 -5.59 -8.39 -8.38
N ALA A 15 -5.64 -7.93 -9.63
CA ALA A 15 -6.85 -7.98 -10.44
C ALA A 15 -7.41 -9.41 -10.60
N PHE A 16 -6.53 -10.42 -10.69
CA PHE A 16 -6.93 -11.83 -10.73
C PHE A 16 -7.68 -12.27 -9.47
N GLN A 17 -7.29 -11.74 -8.29
CA GLN A 17 -7.94 -12.08 -7.03
C GLN A 17 -9.42 -11.66 -7.02
N LEU A 18 -9.74 -10.50 -7.62
CA LEU A 18 -11.13 -10.04 -7.73
C LEU A 18 -11.98 -11.08 -8.47
N GLY A 19 -11.59 -11.48 -9.68
CA GLY A 19 -12.37 -12.46 -10.45
C GLY A 19 -12.52 -13.80 -9.74
N ALA A 20 -11.46 -14.27 -9.04
CA ALA A 20 -11.53 -15.50 -8.26
C ALA A 20 -12.54 -15.38 -7.10
N VAL A 21 -12.55 -14.27 -6.38
CA VAL A 21 -13.45 -14.06 -5.23
C VAL A 21 -14.88 -13.80 -5.68
N GLU A 22 -15.10 -13.14 -6.82
CA GLU A 22 -16.45 -13.00 -7.42
C GLU A 22 -17.09 -14.36 -7.69
N VAL A 23 -16.35 -15.30 -8.29
CA VAL A 23 -16.84 -16.67 -8.51
C VAL A 23 -17.18 -17.39 -7.19
N LEU A 24 -16.36 -17.19 -6.15
CA LEU A 24 -16.66 -17.78 -4.83
C LEU A 24 -17.94 -17.18 -4.22
N LYS A 25 -18.14 -15.87 -4.36
CA LYS A 25 -19.35 -15.17 -3.92
C LYS A 25 -20.60 -15.66 -4.68
N GLU A 26 -20.51 -15.81 -6.01
CA GLU A 26 -21.60 -16.36 -6.83
C GLU A 26 -22.02 -17.78 -6.37
N LYS A 27 -21.07 -18.54 -5.84
CA LYS A 27 -21.34 -19.87 -5.23
C LYS A 27 -21.87 -19.79 -3.80
N GLY A 28 -22.19 -18.60 -3.30
CA GLY A 28 -22.74 -18.39 -1.96
C GLY A 28 -21.72 -18.52 -0.83
N ILE A 29 -20.41 -18.46 -1.13
CA ILE A 29 -19.38 -18.51 -0.10
C ILE A 29 -19.27 -17.15 0.56
N VAL A 30 -19.52 -17.10 1.87
CA VAL A 30 -19.35 -15.93 2.72
C VAL A 30 -18.07 -16.13 3.54
N PHE A 31 -17.28 -15.07 3.68
CA PHE A 31 -16.02 -15.09 4.43
C PHE A 31 -16.23 -14.52 5.82
N ASP A 32 -15.85 -15.27 6.86
CA ASP A 32 -15.83 -14.78 8.24
C ASP A 32 -14.64 -13.86 8.50
N LYS A 33 -13.49 -14.18 7.88
CA LYS A 33 -12.26 -13.40 8.00
C LYS A 33 -11.58 -13.26 6.66
N VAL A 34 -11.01 -12.07 6.44
CA VAL A 34 -10.22 -11.74 5.25
C VAL A 34 -8.83 -11.28 5.71
N PHE A 35 -7.80 -11.92 5.17
CA PHE A 35 -6.40 -11.59 5.42
C PHE A 35 -5.77 -11.11 4.13
N GLY A 36 -5.00 -10.03 4.19
CA GLY A 36 -4.34 -9.48 3.00
C GLY A 36 -2.94 -8.93 3.27
N VAL A 37 -2.08 -9.00 2.26
CA VAL A 37 -0.76 -8.35 2.25
C VAL A 37 -0.58 -7.62 0.94
N SER A 38 -0.04 -6.40 0.97
CA SER A 38 0.20 -5.59 -0.24
C SER A 38 -1.10 -5.38 -1.03
N THR A 39 -1.14 -5.71 -2.31
CA THR A 39 -2.36 -5.69 -3.13
C THR A 39 -3.50 -6.50 -2.52
N GLY A 40 -3.17 -7.61 -1.85
CA GLY A 40 -4.16 -8.39 -1.10
C GLY A 40 -4.76 -7.63 0.07
N ALA A 41 -4.05 -6.70 0.69
CA ALA A 41 -4.59 -5.82 1.72
C ALA A 41 -5.56 -4.79 1.13
N ILE A 42 -5.25 -4.25 -0.05
CA ILE A 42 -6.14 -3.35 -0.80
C ILE A 42 -7.44 -4.08 -1.15
N ASN A 43 -7.34 -5.21 -1.84
CA ASN A 43 -8.51 -6.01 -2.23
C ASN A 43 -9.31 -6.48 -1.01
N GLY A 44 -8.61 -7.01 -0.01
CA GLY A 44 -9.21 -7.54 1.21
C GLY A 44 -10.00 -6.50 2.00
N SER A 45 -9.55 -5.26 2.02
CA SER A 45 -10.25 -4.17 2.71
C SER A 45 -11.64 -3.89 2.11
N LEU A 46 -11.78 -3.97 0.79
CA LEU A 46 -13.04 -3.75 0.09
C LEU A 46 -13.91 -5.02 0.07
N ILE A 47 -13.29 -6.20 -0.08
CA ILE A 47 -14.00 -7.49 -0.01
C ILE A 47 -14.62 -7.69 1.37
N ALA A 48 -13.90 -7.35 2.44
CA ALA A 48 -14.40 -7.44 3.82
C ALA A 48 -15.58 -6.49 4.12
N GLN A 49 -15.83 -5.53 3.25
CA GLN A 49 -16.96 -4.60 3.28
C GLN A 49 -18.06 -4.93 2.26
N ASP A 50 -17.94 -6.05 1.58
CA ASP A 50 -18.85 -6.46 0.46
C ASP A 50 -18.91 -5.44 -0.70
N LYS A 51 -17.83 -4.65 -0.89
CA LYS A 51 -17.73 -3.58 -1.90
C LYS A 51 -17.11 -4.07 -3.21
N PHE A 52 -17.67 -5.13 -3.80
CA PHE A 52 -17.15 -5.72 -5.04
C PHE A 52 -17.23 -4.78 -6.24
N SER A 53 -18.32 -4.04 -6.39
CA SER A 53 -18.47 -3.06 -7.47
C SER A 53 -17.42 -1.94 -7.38
N THR A 54 -17.13 -1.46 -6.17
CA THR A 54 -16.07 -0.47 -5.94
C THR A 54 -14.70 -1.04 -6.29
N LEU A 55 -14.44 -2.29 -5.90
CA LEU A 55 -13.17 -2.96 -6.21
C LEU A 55 -13.03 -3.23 -7.72
N SER A 56 -14.10 -3.63 -8.40
CA SER A 56 -14.12 -3.80 -9.86
C SER A 56 -13.80 -2.48 -10.57
N HIS A 57 -14.47 -1.40 -10.17
CA HIS A 57 -14.19 -0.07 -10.71
C HIS A 57 -12.76 0.40 -10.44
N PHE A 58 -12.23 0.13 -9.25
CA PHE A 58 -10.83 0.43 -8.92
C PHE A 58 -9.86 -0.24 -9.90
N TRP A 59 -10.04 -1.53 -10.20
CA TRP A 59 -9.19 -2.25 -11.15
C TRP A 59 -9.42 -1.82 -12.61
N GLU A 60 -10.65 -1.45 -12.97
CA GLU A 60 -10.97 -0.88 -14.28
C GLU A 60 -10.24 0.45 -14.50
N GLN A 61 -10.25 1.35 -13.52
CA GLN A 61 -9.51 2.62 -13.61
C GLN A 61 -8.00 2.39 -13.78
N ILE A 62 -7.43 1.42 -13.07
CA ILE A 62 -6.01 1.06 -13.25
C ILE A 62 -5.76 0.51 -14.67
N HIS A 63 -6.68 -0.28 -15.21
CA HIS A 63 -6.57 -0.81 -16.57
C HIS A 63 -6.61 0.31 -17.63
N ILE A 64 -7.46 1.32 -17.44
CA ILE A 64 -7.63 2.42 -18.40
C ILE A 64 -6.50 3.45 -18.26
N ASN A 65 -6.18 3.87 -17.05
CA ASN A 65 -5.31 5.02 -16.76
C ASN A 65 -3.89 4.62 -16.36
N GLY A 66 -3.64 3.31 -16.18
CA GLY A 66 -2.33 2.78 -15.84
C GLY A 66 -1.95 2.96 -14.36
N GLN A 67 -0.67 2.86 -14.12
CA GLN A 67 -0.07 2.85 -12.78
C GLN A 67 -0.19 4.18 -12.00
N SER A 68 -0.49 5.28 -12.70
CA SER A 68 -0.71 6.60 -12.07
C SER A 68 -1.89 6.63 -11.11
N GLU A 69 -2.79 5.63 -11.19
CA GLU A 69 -3.90 5.42 -10.26
C GLU A 69 -3.46 4.91 -8.88
N ILE A 70 -2.25 4.34 -8.80
CA ILE A 70 -1.69 3.74 -7.57
C ILE A 70 -0.60 4.63 -6.99
N PHE A 71 0.33 5.09 -7.84
CA PHE A 71 1.48 5.85 -7.39
C PHE A 71 1.93 6.90 -8.42
N GLN A 72 2.59 7.93 -7.93
CA GLN A 72 3.21 8.96 -8.75
C GLN A 72 4.72 8.97 -8.52
N PRO A 73 5.55 9.20 -9.56
CA PRO A 73 6.98 9.37 -9.36
C PRO A 73 7.25 10.65 -8.55
N GLU A 74 8.09 10.56 -7.54
CA GLU A 74 8.57 11.74 -6.79
C GLU A 74 9.37 12.70 -7.68
N LEU A 75 9.99 12.16 -8.72
CA LEU A 75 10.78 12.89 -9.69
C LEU A 75 10.31 12.56 -11.10
N GLY A 76 9.75 13.55 -11.78
CA GLY A 76 9.29 13.40 -13.15
C GLY A 76 7.78 13.17 -13.25
N THR A 77 7.38 12.69 -14.41
CA THR A 77 6.00 12.38 -14.74
C THR A 77 5.95 11.07 -15.53
N PHE A 78 4.84 10.37 -15.48
CA PHE A 78 4.59 9.28 -16.41
C PHE A 78 4.32 9.82 -17.81
N LYS A 79 5.03 9.28 -18.79
CA LYS A 79 4.77 9.49 -20.19
C LYS A 79 4.90 8.15 -20.90
N ASP A 80 3.81 7.68 -21.50
CA ASP A 80 3.73 6.37 -22.18
C ASP A 80 4.25 5.21 -21.30
N ASP A 81 3.76 5.12 -20.06
CA ASP A 81 4.18 4.16 -19.01
C ASP A 81 5.68 4.20 -18.63
N LYS A 82 6.40 5.20 -19.10
CA LYS A 82 7.81 5.42 -18.76
C LYS A 82 7.94 6.66 -17.86
N ILE A 83 8.86 6.59 -16.91
CA ILE A 83 9.19 7.74 -16.08
C ILE A 83 10.06 8.67 -16.90
N SER A 84 9.55 9.87 -17.18
CA SER A 84 10.30 10.95 -17.79
C SER A 84 10.79 11.91 -16.70
N VAL A 85 12.09 11.96 -16.49
CA VAL A 85 12.73 12.84 -15.50
C VAL A 85 13.41 14.02 -16.21
N SER A 86 13.04 15.23 -15.83
CA SER A 86 13.67 16.43 -16.36
C SER A 86 15.10 16.59 -15.80
N LEU A 87 16.05 17.01 -16.64
CA LEU A 87 17.44 17.33 -16.22
C LEU A 87 17.51 18.34 -15.07
N ASN A 88 16.56 19.28 -15.00
CA ASN A 88 16.49 20.25 -13.92
C ASN A 88 16.04 19.62 -12.58
N GLN A 89 15.23 18.58 -12.61
CA GLN A 89 14.83 17.82 -11.42
C GLN A 89 15.99 16.96 -10.93
N LEU A 90 16.71 16.29 -11.82
CA LEU A 90 17.95 15.57 -11.50
C LEU A 90 19.00 16.49 -10.85
N ARG A 91 19.22 17.69 -11.40
CA ARG A 91 20.14 18.68 -10.80
C ARG A 91 19.73 19.08 -9.38
N LYS A 92 18.44 19.30 -9.12
CA LYS A 92 17.95 19.65 -7.77
C LYS A 92 18.23 18.54 -6.76
N VAL A 93 18.07 17.28 -7.13
CA VAL A 93 18.36 16.13 -6.26
C VAL A 93 19.86 15.97 -6.02
N LEU A 94 20.65 16.07 -7.06
CA LEU A 94 22.13 15.98 -6.96
C LEU A 94 22.74 17.13 -6.14
N LEU A 95 22.16 18.33 -6.21
CA LEU A 95 22.60 19.48 -5.41
C LEU A 95 22.11 19.42 -3.96
N LYS A 96 20.98 18.76 -3.68
CA LYS A 96 20.43 18.62 -2.33
C LYS A 96 21.12 17.52 -1.53
N ASN A 97 21.60 16.49 -2.19
CA ASN A 97 22.40 15.42 -1.61
C ASN A 97 23.87 15.75 -1.84
N SER A 98 24.48 16.44 -0.88
CA SER A 98 25.90 16.83 -0.94
C SER A 98 26.76 15.63 -1.33
N PHE A 99 27.44 15.72 -2.45
CA PHE A 99 28.34 14.74 -3.06
C PHE A 99 29.48 14.26 -2.13
N LYS A 100 29.58 14.82 -0.91
CA LYS A 100 30.61 14.52 0.08
C LYS A 100 30.45 13.17 0.79
N SER A 101 29.30 12.54 0.76
CA SER A 101 29.08 11.27 1.48
C SER A 101 29.33 10.01 0.64
N ILE A 102 29.52 10.13 -0.66
CA ILE A 102 29.66 8.99 -1.57
C ILE A 102 31.10 8.44 -1.66
N LEU A 103 32.10 9.19 -1.20
CA LEU A 103 33.52 8.82 -1.35
C LEU A 103 34.21 8.33 -0.05
N GLY A 104 33.48 7.98 1.00
CA GLY A 104 34.04 7.55 2.28
C GLY A 104 33.86 6.06 2.56
N SER A 105 34.85 5.46 3.25
CA SER A 105 34.96 4.04 3.59
C SER A 105 33.85 3.45 4.52
N ARG A 106 32.77 4.17 4.80
CA ARG A 106 31.61 3.77 5.60
C ARG A 106 30.34 3.57 4.75
N PHE A 107 30.50 2.98 3.58
CA PHE A 107 29.42 2.82 2.61
C PHE A 107 28.22 2.03 3.16
N LYS A 108 28.43 1.05 4.05
CA LYS A 108 27.34 0.23 4.59
C LYS A 108 26.50 0.95 5.68
N GLU A 109 27.16 1.68 6.59
CA GLU A 109 26.45 2.44 7.65
C GLU A 109 25.71 3.65 7.07
N ASN A 110 26.35 4.36 6.13
CA ASN A 110 25.74 5.49 5.43
C ASN A 110 24.61 5.06 4.45
N LEU A 111 24.57 3.80 4.00
CA LEU A 111 23.50 3.32 3.12
C LEU A 111 22.16 3.29 3.86
N PHE A 112 22.12 2.81 5.11
CA PHE A 112 20.91 2.82 5.93
C PHE A 112 20.47 4.22 6.36
N GLU A 113 21.39 5.11 6.72
CA GLU A 113 21.06 6.50 7.03
C GLU A 113 20.61 7.27 5.78
N ASN A 114 21.21 7.00 4.62
CA ASN A 114 20.81 7.59 3.35
C ASN A 114 19.49 6.99 2.81
N LEU A 115 19.18 5.73 3.07
CA LEU A 115 17.87 5.15 2.75
C LEU A 115 16.74 5.82 3.54
N ASN A 116 16.99 6.24 4.78
CA ASN A 116 16.05 7.05 5.55
C ASN A 116 15.88 8.48 5.01
N SER A 117 16.86 8.99 4.26
CA SER A 117 16.80 10.30 3.59
C SER A 117 16.28 10.23 2.15
N ILE A 118 16.24 9.06 1.54
CA ILE A 118 15.62 8.83 0.24
C ILE A 118 14.12 8.70 0.49
N LYS A 119 13.40 9.80 0.30
CA LYS A 119 11.98 9.70 -0.02
C LYS A 119 11.88 8.71 -1.17
N GLY A 120 11.04 7.68 -1.05
CA GLY A 120 10.92 6.63 -2.06
C GLY A 120 10.81 7.19 -3.49
N ALA A 121 11.12 6.38 -4.48
CA ALA A 121 11.04 6.80 -5.88
C ALA A 121 9.61 7.21 -6.28
N PHE A 122 8.62 6.73 -5.54
CA PHE A 122 7.21 6.95 -5.78
C PHE A 122 6.49 7.38 -4.51
N ASN A 123 5.44 8.17 -4.73
CA ASN A 123 4.51 8.61 -3.71
C ASN A 123 3.18 7.84 -3.92
N MET A 124 2.63 7.32 -2.83
CA MET A 124 1.43 6.48 -2.83
C MET A 124 0.14 7.28 -2.60
N SER A 125 0.17 8.61 -2.73
CA SER A 125 -0.99 9.48 -2.51
C SER A 125 -2.20 9.12 -3.38
N PRO A 126 -2.06 8.73 -4.67
CA PRO A 126 -3.24 8.35 -5.46
C PRO A 126 -3.97 7.15 -4.86
N LEU A 127 -3.22 6.12 -4.43
CA LEU A 127 -3.81 4.98 -3.74
C LEU A 127 -4.47 5.39 -2.42
N LYS A 128 -3.80 6.22 -1.62
CA LYS A 128 -4.35 6.71 -0.34
C LYS A 128 -5.69 7.41 -0.56
N THR A 129 -5.77 8.35 -1.48
CA THR A 129 -7.01 9.07 -1.80
C THR A 129 -8.13 8.12 -2.23
N LYS A 130 -7.84 7.16 -3.11
CA LYS A 130 -8.85 6.17 -3.52
C LYS A 130 -9.38 5.32 -2.37
N LEU A 131 -8.52 4.91 -1.45
CA LEU A 131 -8.93 4.17 -0.26
C LEU A 131 -9.74 5.04 0.71
N GLU A 132 -9.40 6.33 0.86
CA GLU A 132 -10.16 7.29 1.65
C GLU A 132 -11.59 7.45 1.15
N GLU A 133 -11.78 7.47 -0.16
CA GLU A 133 -13.09 7.57 -0.81
C GLU A 133 -13.86 6.24 -0.76
N SER A 134 -13.16 5.12 -0.80
CA SER A 134 -13.75 3.79 -0.98
C SER A 134 -14.06 3.09 0.34
N ILE A 135 -13.24 3.25 1.38
CA ILE A 135 -13.39 2.54 2.66
C ILE A 135 -14.43 3.24 3.54
N ASP A 136 -15.47 2.51 3.89
CA ASP A 136 -16.39 2.88 4.96
C ASP A 136 -15.93 2.19 6.25
N PHE A 137 -15.38 2.99 7.17
CA PHE A 137 -14.75 2.49 8.37
C PHE A 137 -15.71 1.71 9.30
N ASN A 138 -16.99 2.01 9.25
CA ASN A 138 -18.00 1.41 10.15
C ASN A 138 -18.72 0.20 9.54
N ASN A 139 -18.41 -0.17 8.30
CA ASN A 139 -19.18 -1.16 7.55
C ASN A 139 -18.36 -2.38 7.11
N PHE A 140 -17.61 -2.98 8.03
CA PHE A 140 -16.95 -4.26 7.80
C PHE A 140 -17.91 -5.41 8.12
N VAL A 141 -18.25 -6.21 7.12
CA VAL A 141 -19.10 -7.41 7.26
C VAL A 141 -18.30 -8.67 7.60
N SER A 142 -16.99 -8.64 7.36
CA SER A 142 -16.02 -9.67 7.74
C SER A 142 -14.91 -9.07 8.57
N ASP A 143 -14.32 -9.84 9.47
CA ASP A 143 -13.11 -9.43 10.18
C ASP A 143 -11.95 -9.27 9.19
N PHE A 144 -11.42 -8.07 9.05
CA PHE A 144 -10.32 -7.78 8.13
C PHE A 144 -8.99 -7.67 8.88
N TYR A 145 -7.97 -8.34 8.33
CA TYR A 145 -6.61 -8.34 8.82
C TYR A 145 -5.64 -8.03 7.68
N PHE A 146 -4.59 -7.27 7.97
CA PHE A 146 -3.53 -7.01 7.00
C PHE A 146 -2.15 -7.04 7.63
N GLY A 147 -1.15 -7.42 6.83
CA GLY A 147 0.23 -7.55 7.27
C GLY A 147 1.10 -6.38 6.84
N THR A 148 1.99 -5.94 7.73
CA THR A 148 3.07 -4.98 7.43
C THR A 148 4.40 -5.49 7.97
N VAL A 149 5.50 -4.93 7.47
CA VAL A 149 6.85 -5.17 7.99
C VAL A 149 7.39 -3.88 8.57
N ASP A 150 7.89 -3.90 9.80
CA ASP A 150 8.58 -2.76 10.40
C ASP A 150 9.90 -2.52 9.66
N PHE A 151 10.12 -1.28 9.24
CA PHE A 151 11.30 -0.93 8.45
C PHE A 151 12.60 -0.97 9.26
N ASN A 152 12.52 -0.77 10.60
CA ASN A 152 13.70 -0.68 11.45
C ASN A 152 14.30 -2.05 11.79
N ASP A 153 13.46 -3.03 12.05
CA ASP A 153 13.89 -4.34 12.56
C ASP A 153 13.45 -5.53 11.68
N GLY A 154 12.64 -5.28 10.64
CA GLY A 154 12.12 -6.31 9.75
C GLY A 154 11.01 -7.16 10.38
N HIS A 155 10.49 -6.78 11.54
CA HIS A 155 9.45 -7.54 12.21
C HIS A 155 8.12 -7.50 11.46
N TYR A 156 7.51 -8.67 11.24
CA TYR A 156 6.19 -8.77 10.63
C TYR A 156 5.10 -8.49 11.66
N ASN A 157 4.21 -7.57 11.34
CA ASN A 157 3.07 -7.19 12.16
C ASN A 157 1.77 -7.53 11.45
N LEU A 158 0.89 -8.28 12.13
CA LEU A 158 -0.48 -8.50 11.71
C LEU A 158 -1.40 -7.50 12.43
N HIS A 159 -2.18 -6.75 11.68
CA HIS A 159 -3.12 -5.75 12.18
C HIS A 159 -4.56 -6.22 11.93
N SER A 160 -5.46 -5.95 12.87
CA SER A 160 -6.90 -6.02 12.65
C SER A 160 -7.43 -4.63 12.29
N HIS A 161 -8.45 -4.53 11.43
CA HIS A 161 -9.14 -3.25 11.23
C HIS A 161 -9.70 -2.66 12.55
N LYS A 162 -10.01 -3.52 13.53
CA LYS A 162 -10.49 -3.13 14.86
C LYS A 162 -9.44 -2.42 15.71
N ASP A 163 -8.15 -2.61 15.42
CA ASP A 163 -7.06 -1.90 16.11
C ASP A 163 -7.07 -0.39 15.81
N PHE A 164 -7.81 0.02 14.78
CA PHE A 164 -7.91 1.40 14.27
C PHE A 164 -9.30 2.02 14.47
N PHE A 165 -10.14 1.43 15.33
CA PHE A 165 -11.58 1.76 15.46
C PHE A 165 -11.90 3.25 15.58
N TYR A 166 -10.98 4.08 16.08
CA TYR A 166 -11.18 5.52 16.20
C TYR A 166 -10.40 6.36 15.19
N ASN A 167 -9.69 5.73 14.25
CA ASN A 167 -8.82 6.45 13.32
C ASN A 167 -8.81 5.83 11.93
N LYS A 168 -9.76 6.27 11.10
CA LYS A 168 -9.85 5.84 9.68
C LYS A 168 -8.56 6.11 8.91
N GLU A 169 -7.94 7.26 9.12
CA GLU A 169 -6.71 7.63 8.42
C GLU A 169 -5.59 6.65 8.73
N SER A 170 -5.41 6.27 9.99
CA SER A 170 -4.38 5.29 10.38
C SER A 170 -4.66 3.89 9.84
N LEU A 171 -5.92 3.46 9.66
CA LEU A 171 -6.26 2.22 8.98
C LEU A 171 -5.81 2.27 7.51
N ILE A 172 -6.11 3.37 6.83
CA ILE A 172 -5.74 3.58 5.43
C ILE A 172 -4.22 3.64 5.29
N ASP A 173 -3.53 4.37 6.15
CA ASP A 173 -2.08 4.42 6.18
C ASP A 173 -1.45 3.04 6.41
N GLY A 174 -2.07 2.20 7.24
CA GLY A 174 -1.68 0.82 7.44
C GLY A 174 -1.82 -0.03 6.17
N ILE A 175 -2.94 0.09 5.46
CA ILE A 175 -3.18 -0.63 4.20
C ILE A 175 -2.19 -0.17 3.13
N VAL A 176 -1.97 1.15 2.99
CA VAL A 176 -0.99 1.72 2.05
C VAL A 176 0.42 1.30 2.43
N SER A 177 0.77 1.27 3.72
CA SER A 177 2.07 0.78 4.21
C SER A 177 2.31 -0.69 3.82
N SER A 178 1.27 -1.54 3.91
CA SER A 178 1.35 -2.93 3.45
C SER A 178 1.70 -3.05 1.97
N ALA A 179 1.25 -2.09 1.15
CA ALA A 179 1.52 -2.05 -0.29
C ALA A 179 2.81 -1.29 -0.64
N SER A 180 3.43 -0.60 0.31
CA SER A 180 4.63 0.22 0.10
C SER A 180 5.89 -0.64 0.19
N MET A 181 6.54 -0.86 -0.95
CA MET A 181 7.82 -1.58 -0.98
C MET A 181 8.98 -0.62 -0.68
N PRO A 182 9.93 -1.00 0.21
CA PRO A 182 11.15 -0.23 0.42
C PRO A 182 11.85 0.12 -0.90
N VAL A 183 12.49 1.30 -0.97
CA VAL A 183 13.10 1.87 -2.17
C VAL A 183 12.09 2.43 -3.19
N PHE A 184 10.94 1.80 -3.35
CA PHE A 184 9.89 2.31 -4.27
C PHE A 184 9.02 3.37 -3.60
N ALA A 185 8.58 3.12 -2.37
CA ALA A 185 7.76 4.06 -1.60
C ALA A 185 8.37 4.33 -0.22
N PRO A 186 8.16 5.53 0.35
CA PRO A 186 8.66 5.84 1.68
C PRO A 186 7.94 5.00 2.74
N PRO A 187 8.60 4.69 3.88
CA PRO A 187 7.93 4.12 5.03
C PRO A 187 6.79 5.04 5.52
N ILE A 188 5.67 4.44 5.88
CA ILE A 188 4.50 5.17 6.36
C ILE A 188 4.34 4.88 7.87
N PRO A 189 4.30 5.91 8.73
CA PRO A 189 4.08 5.70 10.15
C PRO A 189 2.65 5.24 10.41
N ILE A 190 2.48 4.14 11.16
CA ILE A 190 1.18 3.63 11.57
C ILE A 190 0.95 3.98 13.03
N LEU A 191 -0.04 4.82 13.29
CA LEU A 191 -0.46 5.16 14.64
C LEU A 191 -1.52 4.16 15.12
N ARG A 192 -1.12 3.23 16.01
CA ARG A 192 -2.08 2.35 16.68
C ARG A 192 -2.68 3.07 17.88
N THR A 193 -3.99 2.97 18.03
CA THR A 193 -4.63 3.35 19.29
C THR A 193 -4.31 2.27 20.32
N GLN A 194 -3.25 2.46 21.11
CA GLN A 194 -2.97 1.58 22.24
C GLN A 194 -4.00 1.85 23.32
N TYR A 195 -4.99 0.98 23.49
CA TYR A 195 -5.69 0.92 24.77
C TYR A 195 -4.73 0.35 25.81
N LYS A 196 -4.25 1.19 26.71
CA LYS A 196 -3.79 0.73 28.00
C LYS A 196 -5.05 0.35 28.78
N ILE A 197 -5.28 -0.95 28.93
CA ILE A 197 -6.20 -1.49 29.93
C ILE A 197 -5.53 -1.36 31.30
#